data_06b6a43577139f90cc5a9c34639c6c7e
#
_entry.id   06b6a43577139f90cc5a9c34639c6c7e
#
_cell.length_a   1.000
_cell.length_b   1.000
_cell.length_c   1.000
_cell.angle_alpha   90.00
_cell.angle_beta   90.00
_cell.angle_gamma   90.00
#
_symmetry.space_group_name_H-M   'P 1'
#
loop_
_entity.id
_entity.type
_entity.pdbx_description
1 polymer ?
#
loop_
_entity_poly.entity_id
_entity_poly.type
_entity_poly.pdbx_seq_one_letter_code
_entity_poly.pdbx_strand_id
1 'polypeptide(L)'
;MNLKTLLLGHHDDHSIPRIGSALDRMEAGSRLYTTRSATREDMVTLWELMKGQELEADHFVPSGTDPLEEVIHHGKNSLPAFTHFQKRFCRSGDDTGDVYGFNRGSTEWLVGPGYFVSHGTSDEKDPPSSYVIDYTRIPPKKVEAWPEIRGNEGGIGALVYGRMKDYMRKVSNHVSIGKAYK
;
A
#
# COMPACT_ATOMS: atom_id res chain seq x y z
N MET A 1 -20.70 -8.25 -3.12
CA MET A 1 -20.23 -8.83 -1.84
C MET A 1 -19.40 -7.78 -1.13
N ASN A 2 -19.44 -7.66 0.18
CA ASN A 2 -18.59 -6.72 0.92
C ASN A 2 -17.49 -7.48 1.67
N LEU A 3 -16.44 -6.78 2.11
CA LEU A 3 -15.30 -7.41 2.78
C LEU A 3 -15.69 -8.11 4.08
N LYS A 4 -16.60 -7.50 4.85
CA LYS A 4 -17.14 -8.10 6.08
C LYS A 4 -17.71 -9.50 5.83
N THR A 5 -18.45 -9.69 4.73
CA THR A 5 -19.00 -11.02 4.36
C THR A 5 -17.90 -12.04 4.06
N LEU A 6 -16.78 -11.59 3.46
CA LEU A 6 -15.63 -12.46 3.24
C LEU A 6 -14.91 -12.85 4.53
N LEU A 7 -14.92 -11.97 5.53
CA LEU A 7 -14.27 -12.20 6.83
C LEU A 7 -15.14 -13.00 7.80
N LEU A 8 -16.48 -13.05 7.59
CA LEU A 8 -17.38 -13.79 8.45
C LEU A 8 -17.10 -15.30 8.39
N GLY A 9 -16.81 -15.89 9.55
CA GLY A 9 -16.53 -17.33 9.69
C GLY A 9 -15.08 -17.71 9.36
N HIS A 10 -14.19 -16.73 9.18
CA HIS A 10 -12.80 -16.94 8.83
C HIS A 10 -11.88 -16.40 9.93
N HIS A 11 -11.58 -17.25 10.91
CA HIS A 11 -10.72 -16.91 12.06
C HIS A 11 -9.53 -17.89 12.21
N ASP A 12 -9.27 -18.71 11.19
CA ASP A 12 -8.20 -19.70 11.20
C ASP A 12 -7.28 -19.59 9.96
N ASP A 13 -6.14 -20.25 9.99
CA ASP A 13 -5.16 -20.24 8.91
C ASP A 13 -5.71 -20.77 7.57
N HIS A 14 -6.77 -21.60 7.59
CA HIS A 14 -7.43 -22.09 6.38
C HIS A 14 -8.26 -21.02 5.67
N SER A 15 -8.53 -19.91 6.34
CA SER A 15 -9.30 -18.78 5.79
C SER A 15 -8.48 -17.91 4.83
N ILE A 16 -7.17 -17.82 5.03
CA ILE A 16 -6.27 -16.95 4.24
C ILE A 16 -6.36 -17.30 2.75
N PRO A 17 -6.13 -18.56 2.30
CA PRO A 17 -6.24 -18.91 0.88
C PRO A 17 -7.63 -18.67 0.30
N ARG A 18 -8.70 -18.83 1.09
CA ARG A 18 -10.09 -18.61 0.65
C ARG A 18 -10.37 -17.14 0.39
N ILE A 19 -9.94 -16.25 1.29
CA ILE A 19 -10.08 -14.80 1.11
C ILE A 19 -9.31 -14.33 -0.12
N GLY A 20 -8.03 -14.71 -0.23
CA GLY A 20 -7.19 -14.38 -1.37
C GLY A 20 -7.79 -14.85 -2.69
N SER A 21 -8.16 -16.14 -2.78
CA SER A 21 -8.77 -16.72 -3.99
C SER A 21 -10.12 -16.09 -4.34
N ALA A 22 -10.92 -15.69 -3.35
CA ALA A 22 -12.19 -15.02 -3.60
C ALA A 22 -11.97 -13.63 -4.22
N LEU A 23 -11.01 -12.86 -3.70
CA LEU A 23 -10.64 -11.56 -4.23
C LEU A 23 -10.02 -11.66 -5.63
N ASP A 24 -9.16 -12.66 -5.88
CA ASP A 24 -8.51 -12.84 -7.17
C ASP A 24 -9.48 -13.23 -8.30
N ARG A 25 -10.54 -13.97 -7.97
CA ARG A 25 -11.60 -14.32 -8.94
C ARG A 25 -12.57 -13.19 -9.26
N MET A 26 -12.54 -12.08 -8.50
CA MET A 26 -13.42 -10.95 -8.79
C MET A 26 -12.89 -10.14 -9.97
N GLU A 27 -13.82 -9.64 -10.79
CA GLU A 27 -13.53 -8.56 -11.72
C GLU A 27 -12.98 -7.33 -10.98
N ALA A 28 -12.09 -6.55 -11.61
CA ALA A 28 -11.37 -5.43 -11.00
C ALA A 28 -12.30 -4.43 -10.29
N GLY A 29 -13.42 -4.06 -10.93
CA GLY A 29 -14.41 -3.15 -10.34
C GLY A 29 -15.09 -3.71 -9.10
N SER A 30 -15.45 -5.00 -9.13
CA SER A 30 -16.07 -5.71 -7.99
C SER A 30 -15.09 -5.87 -6.83
N ARG A 31 -13.82 -6.18 -7.13
CA ARG A 31 -12.74 -6.26 -6.14
C ARG A 31 -12.50 -4.91 -5.48
N LEU A 32 -12.42 -3.82 -6.27
CA LEU A 32 -12.26 -2.46 -5.76
C LEU A 32 -13.43 -2.06 -4.85
N TYR A 33 -14.67 -2.33 -5.26
CA TYR A 33 -15.85 -2.08 -4.42
C TYR A 33 -15.78 -2.87 -3.11
N THR A 34 -15.45 -4.15 -3.17
CA THR A 34 -15.34 -5.03 -2.00
C THR A 34 -14.28 -4.53 -1.02
N THR A 35 -13.07 -4.19 -1.49
CA THR A 35 -12.01 -3.67 -0.64
C THR A 35 -12.33 -2.29 -0.06
N ARG A 36 -12.99 -1.41 -0.83
CA ARG A 36 -13.44 -0.10 -0.35
C ARG A 36 -14.59 -0.18 0.64
N SER A 37 -15.33 -1.29 0.71
CA SER A 37 -16.37 -1.51 1.72
C SER A 37 -15.82 -1.79 3.11
N ALA A 38 -14.52 -2.07 3.27
CA ALA A 38 -13.88 -2.39 4.53
C ALA A 38 -14.14 -1.31 5.59
N THR A 39 -14.60 -1.72 6.76
CA THR A 39 -14.63 -0.87 7.96
C THR A 39 -13.26 -0.85 8.62
N ARG A 40 -13.06 0.02 9.61
CA ARG A 40 -11.82 0.01 10.43
C ARG A 40 -11.61 -1.35 11.11
N GLU A 41 -12.68 -1.95 11.62
CA GLU A 41 -12.65 -3.25 12.29
C GLU A 41 -12.25 -4.36 11.31
N ASP A 42 -12.82 -4.35 10.09
CA ASP A 42 -12.45 -5.28 9.03
C ASP A 42 -10.95 -5.16 8.67
N MET A 43 -10.42 -3.92 8.62
CA MET A 43 -8.99 -3.69 8.34
C MET A 43 -8.08 -4.22 9.45
N VAL A 44 -8.46 -4.03 10.72
CA VAL A 44 -7.71 -4.58 11.86
C VAL A 44 -7.73 -6.11 11.84
N THR A 45 -8.90 -6.70 11.65
CA THR A 45 -9.05 -8.16 11.55
C THR A 45 -8.21 -8.72 10.39
N LEU A 46 -8.28 -8.08 9.22
CA LEU A 46 -7.53 -8.52 8.05
C LEU A 46 -6.01 -8.39 8.27
N TRP A 47 -5.56 -7.30 8.91
CA TRP A 47 -4.14 -7.14 9.24
C TRP A 47 -3.61 -8.26 10.12
N GLU A 48 -4.34 -8.62 11.18
CA GLU A 48 -3.92 -9.70 12.09
C GLU A 48 -3.96 -11.07 11.39
N LEU A 49 -5.01 -11.33 10.63
CA LEU A 49 -5.16 -12.59 9.87
C LEU A 49 -4.04 -12.78 8.84
N MET A 50 -3.58 -11.71 8.18
CA MET A 50 -2.51 -11.76 7.18
C MET A 50 -1.10 -11.75 7.79
N LYS A 51 -0.94 -12.06 9.07
CA LYS A 51 0.38 -12.19 9.70
C LYS A 51 1.20 -13.29 9.00
N GLY A 52 2.45 -12.97 8.65
CA GLY A 52 3.33 -13.88 7.94
C GLY A 52 3.07 -14.00 6.43
N GLN A 53 2.07 -13.31 5.88
CA GLN A 53 1.87 -13.26 4.43
C GLN A 53 2.84 -12.27 3.80
N GLU A 54 3.85 -12.81 3.13
CA GLU A 54 4.93 -12.03 2.52
C GLU A 54 4.47 -11.32 1.26
N LEU A 55 5.13 -10.20 0.97
CA LEU A 55 4.85 -9.35 -0.16
C LEU A 55 6.19 -8.85 -0.73
N GLU A 56 6.24 -8.72 -2.04
CA GLU A 56 7.42 -8.26 -2.78
C GLU A 56 7.08 -7.09 -3.69
N ALA A 57 8.10 -6.46 -4.28
CA ALA A 57 7.97 -5.32 -5.18
C ALA A 57 7.02 -5.59 -6.36
N ASP A 58 7.03 -6.81 -6.89
CA ASP A 58 6.21 -7.25 -8.02
C ASP A 58 4.70 -7.17 -7.76
N HIS A 59 4.30 -7.16 -6.49
CA HIS A 59 2.90 -6.92 -6.11
C HIS A 59 2.45 -5.50 -6.45
N PHE A 60 3.34 -4.52 -6.35
CA PHE A 60 3.03 -3.11 -6.61
C PHE A 60 3.33 -2.72 -8.06
N VAL A 61 4.44 -3.21 -8.59
CA VAL A 61 4.85 -2.96 -9.96
C VAL A 61 5.34 -4.26 -10.57
N PRO A 62 4.58 -4.89 -11.50
CA PRO A 62 4.98 -6.13 -12.14
C PRO A 62 6.40 -6.09 -12.71
N SER A 63 7.12 -7.19 -12.67
CA SER A 63 8.54 -7.27 -13.11
C SER A 63 8.76 -6.91 -14.59
N GLY A 64 7.74 -7.05 -15.41
CA GLY A 64 7.78 -6.66 -16.84
C GLY A 64 7.45 -5.19 -17.12
N THR A 65 7.19 -4.37 -16.08
CA THR A 65 6.89 -2.94 -16.26
C THR A 65 8.19 -2.17 -16.51
N ASP A 66 8.18 -1.27 -17.48
CA ASP A 66 9.34 -0.45 -17.81
C ASP A 66 9.72 0.48 -16.64
N PRO A 67 11.02 0.84 -16.50
CA PRO A 67 11.46 1.82 -15.52
C PRO A 67 10.71 3.14 -15.66
N LEU A 68 10.26 3.71 -14.54
CA LEU A 68 9.49 4.96 -14.48
C LEU A 68 8.14 4.90 -15.23
N GLU A 69 7.63 3.72 -15.54
CA GLU A 69 6.24 3.54 -15.97
C GLU A 69 5.30 3.52 -14.76
N GLU A 70 4.19 4.27 -14.83
CA GLU A 70 3.27 4.44 -13.71
C GLU A 70 2.34 3.23 -13.53
N VAL A 71 2.25 2.71 -12.31
CA VAL A 71 1.24 1.75 -11.87
C VAL A 71 0.39 2.35 -10.77
N ILE A 72 -0.95 2.26 -10.90
CA ILE A 72 -1.90 2.89 -9.99
C ILE A 72 -2.57 1.85 -9.10
N HIS A 73 -2.45 2.03 -7.78
CA HIS A 73 -3.19 1.28 -6.78
C HIS A 73 -4.21 2.16 -6.08
N HIS A 74 -5.43 1.70 -6.01
CA HIS A 74 -6.51 2.36 -5.27
C HIS A 74 -6.50 1.91 -3.81
N GLY A 75 -6.45 2.86 -2.89
CA GLY A 75 -6.42 2.60 -1.46
C GLY A 75 -7.61 3.17 -0.71
N LYS A 76 -7.80 2.62 0.48
CA LYS A 76 -8.67 3.14 1.53
C LYS A 76 -7.93 3.08 2.86
N ASN A 77 -7.99 4.14 3.66
CA ASN A 77 -7.49 4.14 5.02
C ASN A 77 -8.63 4.10 6.06
N SER A 78 -8.26 3.90 7.32
CA SER A 78 -9.20 3.82 8.44
C SER A 78 -9.51 5.18 9.09
N LEU A 79 -9.09 6.29 8.49
CA LEU A 79 -9.36 7.64 9.00
C LEU A 79 -10.83 8.02 8.81
N PRO A 80 -11.37 8.91 9.67
CA PRO A 80 -12.78 9.31 9.58
C PRO A 80 -13.09 10.19 8.37
N ALA A 81 -12.08 10.83 7.76
CA ALA A 81 -12.19 11.67 6.58
C ALA A 81 -11.06 11.37 5.58
N PHE A 82 -11.28 11.76 4.31
CA PHE A 82 -10.30 11.55 3.22
C PHE A 82 -9.85 10.08 3.10
N THR A 83 -10.81 9.20 3.21
CA THR A 83 -10.58 7.76 3.34
C THR A 83 -10.05 7.10 2.06
N HIS A 84 -10.34 7.65 0.89
CA HIS A 84 -9.92 7.11 -0.40
C HIS A 84 -8.75 7.90 -0.98
N PHE A 85 -7.77 7.14 -1.49
CA PHE A 85 -6.57 7.69 -2.11
C PHE A 85 -6.08 6.77 -3.23
N GLN A 86 -5.08 7.20 -3.96
CA GLN A 86 -4.28 6.35 -4.84
C GLN A 86 -2.84 6.37 -4.35
N LYS A 87 -2.18 5.22 -4.35
CA LYS A 87 -0.73 5.15 -4.35
C LYS A 87 -0.29 4.91 -5.80
N ARG A 88 0.59 5.75 -6.27
CA ARG A 88 1.16 5.63 -7.60
C ARG A 88 2.58 5.15 -7.46
N PHE A 89 2.94 4.15 -8.24
CA PHE A 89 4.20 3.45 -8.15
C PHE A 89 4.91 3.42 -9.49
N CYS A 90 6.24 3.29 -9.48
CA CYS A 90 7.05 2.91 -10.63
C CYS A 90 8.31 2.20 -10.16
N ARG A 91 8.95 1.41 -11.02
CA ARG A 91 10.28 0.87 -10.73
C ARG A 91 11.32 1.96 -10.83
N SER A 92 12.35 1.88 -9.97
CA SER A 92 13.45 2.84 -9.92
C SER A 92 14.28 2.88 -11.21
N GLY A 93 14.37 1.75 -11.91
CA GLY A 93 15.21 1.58 -13.08
C GLY A 93 16.70 1.48 -12.77
N ASP A 94 17.04 1.21 -11.53
CA ASP A 94 18.39 0.89 -11.07
C ASP A 94 18.43 -0.51 -10.44
N ASP A 95 19.63 -0.96 -10.06
CA ASP A 95 19.87 -2.31 -9.54
C ASP A 95 19.43 -2.50 -8.07
N THR A 96 18.84 -1.48 -7.44
CA THR A 96 18.41 -1.56 -6.02
C THR A 96 17.17 -2.42 -5.84
N GLY A 97 16.35 -2.58 -6.88
CA GLY A 97 15.03 -3.21 -6.79
C GLY A 97 13.98 -2.37 -6.06
N ASP A 98 14.31 -1.12 -5.68
CA ASP A 98 13.40 -0.19 -5.03
C ASP A 98 12.24 0.19 -5.96
N VAL A 99 11.09 0.44 -5.35
CA VAL A 99 9.91 0.96 -6.03
C VAL A 99 9.63 2.36 -5.48
N TYR A 100 9.54 3.33 -6.37
CA TYR A 100 9.25 4.73 -6.05
C TYR A 100 7.76 5.00 -6.13
N GLY A 101 7.28 5.95 -5.34
CA GLY A 101 5.89 6.32 -5.44
C GLY A 101 5.51 7.57 -4.66
N PHE A 102 4.23 7.93 -4.81
CA PHE A 102 3.61 9.01 -4.05
C PHE A 102 2.11 8.74 -3.83
N ASN A 103 1.51 9.49 -2.91
CA ASN A 103 0.08 9.42 -2.65
C ASN A 103 -0.67 10.52 -3.43
N ARG A 104 -1.65 10.10 -4.21
CA ARG A 104 -2.61 11.00 -4.87
C ARG A 104 -3.94 10.97 -4.16
N GLY A 105 -4.39 12.11 -3.68
CA GLY A 105 -5.66 12.23 -2.97
C GLY A 105 -6.18 13.65 -2.97
N SER A 106 -7.40 13.83 -2.48
CA SER A 106 -8.07 15.13 -2.42
C SER A 106 -7.38 16.17 -1.53
N THR A 107 -6.49 15.74 -0.64
CA THR A 107 -5.72 16.60 0.27
C THR A 107 -4.29 16.85 -0.17
N GLU A 108 -3.87 16.35 -1.34
CA GLU A 108 -2.50 16.51 -1.86
C GLU A 108 -2.06 17.97 -1.90
N TRP A 109 -2.96 18.90 -2.26
CA TRP A 109 -2.69 20.32 -2.31
C TRP A 109 -2.31 20.93 -0.94
N LEU A 110 -2.77 20.31 0.16
CA LEU A 110 -2.54 20.77 1.53
C LEU A 110 -1.36 20.08 2.20
N VAL A 111 -1.29 18.74 2.08
CA VAL A 111 -0.29 17.94 2.80
C VAL A 111 0.91 17.54 1.89
N GLY A 112 0.84 17.88 0.61
CA GLY A 112 1.83 17.49 -0.39
C GLY A 112 1.62 16.07 -0.92
N PRO A 113 2.41 15.66 -1.90
CA PRO A 113 2.26 14.38 -2.59
C PRO A 113 2.66 13.17 -1.74
N GLY A 114 3.37 13.37 -0.63
CA GLY A 114 3.81 12.26 0.22
C GLY A 114 4.61 11.22 -0.55
N TYR A 115 5.77 11.61 -1.07
CA TYR A 115 6.69 10.74 -1.77
C TYR A 115 7.28 9.67 -0.85
N PHE A 116 7.56 8.51 -1.39
CA PHE A 116 8.15 7.38 -0.65
C PHE A 116 9.04 6.51 -1.55
N VAL A 117 9.91 5.75 -0.90
CA VAL A 117 10.59 4.60 -1.47
C VAL A 117 10.05 3.35 -0.79
N SER A 118 9.70 2.33 -1.54
CA SER A 118 9.27 1.06 -0.96
C SER A 118 10.24 -0.07 -1.30
N HIS A 119 10.49 -0.93 -0.32
CA HIS A 119 11.54 -1.93 -0.38
C HIS A 119 11.28 -3.10 0.59
N GLY A 120 12.04 -4.17 0.45
CA GLY A 120 12.07 -5.26 1.43
C GLY A 120 12.62 -4.82 2.79
N THR A 121 12.28 -5.53 3.84
CA THR A 121 12.68 -5.22 5.23
C THR A 121 13.76 -6.17 5.78
N SER A 122 14.51 -6.85 4.90
CA SER A 122 15.56 -7.81 5.32
C SER A 122 16.61 -7.21 6.24
N ASP A 123 16.86 -5.91 6.13
CA ASP A 123 17.87 -5.18 6.93
C ASP A 123 17.30 -4.63 8.24
N GLU A 124 15.99 -4.77 8.48
CA GLU A 124 15.34 -4.32 9.71
C GLU A 124 15.32 -5.43 10.76
N LYS A 125 15.51 -5.07 12.03
CA LYS A 125 15.38 -6.01 13.15
C LYS A 125 13.91 -6.17 13.52
N ASP A 126 13.39 -7.41 13.42
CA ASP A 126 12.02 -7.78 13.77
C ASP A 126 10.92 -6.90 13.13
N PRO A 127 10.93 -6.72 11.78
CA PRO A 127 9.94 -5.87 11.12
C PRO A 127 8.53 -6.49 11.20
N PRO A 128 7.47 -5.67 11.21
CA PRO A 128 6.08 -6.15 11.22
C PRO A 128 5.66 -6.94 9.97
N SER A 129 6.40 -6.78 8.88
CA SER A 129 6.21 -7.51 7.62
C SER A 129 7.46 -7.46 6.76
N SER A 130 7.50 -8.28 5.69
CA SER A 130 8.63 -8.39 4.75
C SER A 130 8.81 -7.21 3.80
N TYR A 131 7.84 -6.27 3.75
CA TYR A 131 7.86 -5.15 2.81
C TYR A 131 7.32 -3.86 3.43
N VAL A 132 7.95 -2.73 3.10
CA VAL A 132 7.63 -1.43 3.67
C VAL A 132 7.52 -0.35 2.59
N ILE A 133 6.58 0.57 2.78
CA ILE A 133 6.47 1.85 2.08
C ILE A 133 7.02 2.91 3.03
N ASP A 134 8.23 3.39 2.77
CA ASP A 134 9.01 4.24 3.66
C ASP A 134 8.96 5.71 3.23
N TYR A 135 8.23 6.54 3.96
CA TYR A 135 8.10 7.97 3.70
C TYR A 135 9.27 8.78 4.24
N THR A 136 10.21 8.16 4.96
CA THR A 136 11.45 8.83 5.36
C THR A 136 12.48 8.85 4.24
N ARG A 137 12.28 8.05 3.20
CA ARG A 137 13.11 7.98 2.00
C ARG A 137 12.40 8.66 0.83
N ILE A 138 13.06 9.63 0.24
CA ILE A 138 12.54 10.38 -0.92
C ILE A 138 13.20 9.85 -2.19
N PRO A 139 12.42 9.49 -3.23
CA PRO A 139 12.98 8.99 -4.48
C PRO A 139 13.81 10.08 -5.19
N PRO A 140 14.97 9.74 -5.78
CA PRO A 140 15.79 10.71 -6.53
C PRO A 140 15.23 11.02 -7.92
N LYS A 141 14.29 10.21 -8.40
CA LYS A 141 13.64 10.29 -9.71
C LYS A 141 12.14 10.09 -9.58
N LYS A 142 11.41 10.51 -10.58
CA LYS A 142 9.96 10.32 -10.67
C LYS A 142 9.53 10.10 -12.12
N VAL A 143 8.32 9.62 -12.33
CA VAL A 143 7.63 9.69 -13.62
C VAL A 143 7.47 11.17 -14.00
N GLU A 144 7.68 11.53 -15.24
CA GLU A 144 7.68 12.92 -15.69
C GLU A 144 6.37 13.66 -15.34
N ALA A 145 5.24 12.99 -15.51
CA ALA A 145 3.91 13.54 -15.24
C ALA A 145 3.55 13.67 -13.74
N TRP A 146 4.39 13.17 -12.84
CA TRP A 146 4.14 13.28 -11.40
C TRP A 146 4.43 14.68 -10.86
N PRO A 147 3.84 15.08 -9.72
CA PRO A 147 4.15 16.35 -9.06
C PRO A 147 5.64 16.51 -8.78
N GLU A 148 6.07 17.75 -8.54
CA GLU A 148 7.44 18.00 -8.09
C GLU A 148 7.75 17.25 -6.80
N ILE A 149 8.95 16.65 -6.74
CA ILE A 149 9.41 15.93 -5.54
C ILE A 149 9.58 16.94 -4.42
N ARG A 150 8.94 16.66 -3.29
CA ARG A 150 9.05 17.43 -2.05
C ARG A 150 9.31 16.51 -0.88
N GLY A 151 10.13 16.97 0.06
CA GLY A 151 10.38 16.25 1.30
C GLY A 151 9.13 16.21 2.20
N ASN A 152 9.04 15.16 2.99
CA ASN A 152 7.92 14.91 3.91
C ASN A 152 8.11 15.54 5.31
N GLU A 153 9.21 16.28 5.53
CA GLU A 153 9.57 16.80 6.85
C GLU A 153 9.09 18.23 7.10
N GLY A 154 8.48 18.89 6.11
CA GLY A 154 8.05 20.27 6.18
C GLY A 154 6.54 20.46 6.26
N GLY A 155 6.11 21.52 6.94
CA GLY A 155 4.72 21.98 6.95
C GLY A 155 3.72 20.94 7.49
N ILE A 156 2.50 20.98 6.96
CA ILE A 156 1.40 20.06 7.34
C ILE A 156 1.71 18.62 6.89
N GLY A 157 2.48 18.44 5.81
CA GLY A 157 2.91 17.13 5.34
C GLY A 157 3.69 16.34 6.38
N ALA A 158 4.50 17.01 7.20
CA ALA A 158 5.24 16.38 8.30
C ALA A 158 4.34 15.72 9.35
N LEU A 159 3.15 16.26 9.59
CA LEU A 159 2.17 15.67 10.51
C LEU A 159 1.58 14.38 9.98
N VAL A 160 1.48 14.25 8.65
CA VAL A 160 0.91 13.07 7.98
C VAL A 160 2.00 12.06 7.68
N TYR A 161 3.05 12.45 6.95
CA TYR A 161 4.06 11.57 6.38
C TYR A 161 5.38 11.54 7.16
N GLY A 162 5.63 12.52 8.04
CA GLY A 162 6.89 12.62 8.78
C GLY A 162 7.15 11.36 9.62
N ARG A 163 8.31 10.72 9.40
CA ARG A 163 8.75 9.48 10.06
C ARG A 163 7.81 8.27 9.87
N MET A 164 6.89 8.33 8.91
CA MET A 164 5.92 7.27 8.71
C MET A 164 6.52 6.13 7.86
N LYS A 165 6.22 4.91 8.28
CA LYS A 165 6.46 3.68 7.53
C LYS A 165 5.16 2.87 7.49
N ASP A 166 4.69 2.50 6.29
CA ASP A 166 3.56 1.59 6.10
C ASP A 166 4.11 0.17 5.84
N TYR A 167 4.00 -0.72 6.81
CA TYR A 167 4.35 -2.13 6.61
C TYR A 167 3.19 -2.86 5.94
N MET A 168 3.51 -3.65 4.90
CA MET A 168 2.53 -4.22 3.99
C MET A 168 2.47 -5.73 4.09
N ARG A 169 1.26 -6.33 4.03
CA ARG A 169 1.03 -7.77 3.97
C ARG A 169 0.21 -8.13 2.75
N LYS A 170 0.49 -9.26 2.14
CA LYS A 170 -0.28 -9.78 1.01
C LYS A 170 -1.63 -10.31 1.48
N VAL A 171 -2.70 -9.97 0.78
CA VAL A 171 -4.05 -10.53 0.96
C VAL A 171 -4.41 -11.42 -0.20
N SER A 172 -4.11 -10.98 -1.44
CA SER A 172 -4.30 -11.72 -2.67
C SER A 172 -3.25 -11.29 -3.71
N ASN A 173 -3.33 -11.76 -4.93
CA ASN A 173 -2.44 -11.29 -5.99
C ASN A 173 -2.67 -9.82 -6.38
N HIS A 174 -3.82 -9.26 -6.01
CA HIS A 174 -4.23 -7.89 -6.37
C HIS A 174 -4.55 -7.00 -5.16
N VAL A 175 -4.46 -7.52 -3.95
CA VAL A 175 -4.85 -6.79 -2.74
C VAL A 175 -3.80 -6.96 -1.66
N SER A 176 -3.43 -5.86 -1.05
CA SER A 176 -2.58 -5.81 0.14
C SER A 176 -3.25 -5.02 1.26
N ILE A 177 -2.82 -5.26 2.48
CA ILE A 177 -3.20 -4.50 3.68
C ILE A 177 -1.95 -3.89 4.29
N GLY A 178 -2.04 -2.64 4.75
CA GLY A 178 -0.93 -1.95 5.39
C GLY A 178 -1.28 -1.41 6.76
N LYS A 179 -0.27 -1.28 7.61
CA LYS A 179 -0.35 -0.62 8.91
C LYS A 179 0.77 0.40 9.05
N ALA A 180 0.36 1.65 9.34
CA ALA A 180 1.29 2.76 9.54
C ALA A 180 1.91 2.72 10.94
N TYR A 181 3.22 3.01 10.97
CA TYR A 181 4.03 3.20 12.18
C TYR A 181 4.76 4.54 12.09
N LYS A 182 4.96 5.18 13.24
CA LYS A 182 5.73 6.43 13.39
C LYS A 182 6.77 6.28 14.47
#